data_72e971d0f8f2a992e25411b78a7c06be
#
_entry.id   72e971d0f8f2a992e25411b78a7c06be
#
_cell.length_a   1.000
_cell.length_b   1.000
_cell.length_c   1.000
_cell.angle_alpha   90.00
_cell.angle_beta   90.00
_cell.angle_gamma   90.00
#
_symmetry.space_group_name_H-M   'P 1'
#
loop_
_entity.id
_entity.type
_entity.pdbx_description
1 polymer ?
#
loop_
_entity_poly.entity_id
_entity_poly.type
_entity_poly.pdbx_seq_one_letter_code
_entity_poly.pdbx_strand_id
1 'polypeptide(L)'
;MEERDFFDEKPEPRIHTMTCPHCGQPGEYQVEWIVRRKKTQLPRGADERDKARFAKAQSYMVRRDDPMGCKNVRCRKRFDVVGIQSVAFL
;
A
#
# COMPACT_ATOMS: atom_id res chain seq x y z
N MET A 1 19.98 -11.93 4.94
CA MET A 1 19.37 -11.08 3.90
C MET A 1 17.99 -10.65 4.38
N GLU A 2 17.66 -9.38 4.26
CA GLU A 2 16.38 -8.84 4.70
C GLU A 2 15.32 -9.01 3.62
N GLU A 3 14.05 -9.07 4.04
CA GLU A 3 12.92 -9.24 3.11
C GLU A 3 12.88 -8.15 2.04
N ARG A 4 13.20 -6.91 2.38
CA ARG A 4 13.24 -5.80 1.41
C ARG A 4 14.19 -6.06 0.22
N ASP A 5 15.20 -6.92 0.41
CA ASP A 5 16.15 -7.27 -0.65
C ASP A 5 15.51 -8.17 -1.72
N PHE A 6 14.36 -8.76 -1.43
CA PHE A 6 13.62 -9.60 -2.37
C PHE A 6 12.68 -8.80 -3.28
N PHE A 7 12.42 -7.54 -2.96
CA PHE A 7 11.41 -6.72 -3.63
C PHE A 7 11.97 -5.42 -4.16
N ASP A 8 11.35 -4.94 -5.24
CA ASP A 8 11.50 -3.57 -5.71
C ASP A 8 10.30 -2.78 -5.20
N GLU A 9 10.54 -1.71 -4.45
CA GLU A 9 9.50 -0.85 -3.91
C GLU A 9 9.28 0.37 -4.80
N LYS A 10 8.01 0.72 -4.99
CA LYS A 10 7.63 1.91 -5.75
C LYS A 10 6.33 2.47 -5.18
N PRO A 11 6.28 3.79 -4.87
CA PRO A 11 5.03 4.41 -4.50
C PRO A 11 4.09 4.48 -5.70
N GLU A 12 2.81 4.19 -5.50
CA GLU A 12 1.79 4.26 -6.54
C GLU A 12 0.52 4.86 -5.97
N PRO A 13 0.10 6.05 -6.42
CA PRO A 13 -1.17 6.62 -6.01
C PRO A 13 -2.32 5.92 -6.72
N ARG A 14 -3.41 5.66 -5.99
CA ARG A 14 -4.64 5.09 -6.55
C ARG A 14 -5.84 5.89 -6.06
N ILE A 15 -6.83 6.06 -6.92
CA ILE A 15 -8.07 6.77 -6.59
C ILE A 15 -9.07 5.77 -6.01
N HIS A 16 -9.62 6.12 -4.83
CA HIS A 16 -10.67 5.36 -4.18
C HIS A 16 -11.82 6.28 -3.82
N THR A 17 -13.04 5.79 -4.00
CA THR A 17 -14.24 6.50 -3.52
C THR A 17 -14.43 6.18 -2.05
N MET A 18 -14.48 7.22 -1.22
CA MET A 18 -14.67 7.09 0.22
C MET A 18 -15.73 8.08 0.70
N THR A 19 -16.40 7.72 1.79
CA THR A 19 -17.40 8.57 2.43
C THR A 19 -16.83 9.14 3.73
N CYS A 20 -16.85 10.46 3.87
CA CYS A 20 -16.41 11.12 5.09
C CYS A 20 -17.30 10.70 6.26
N PRO A 21 -16.76 10.20 7.39
CA PRO A 21 -17.56 9.78 8.52
C PRO A 21 -18.17 10.96 9.29
N HIS A 22 -17.67 12.17 9.05
CA HIS A 22 -18.17 13.37 9.75
C HIS A 22 -19.36 14.02 9.06
N CYS A 23 -19.37 14.08 7.73
CA CYS A 23 -20.45 14.70 6.96
C CYS A 23 -21.26 13.73 6.09
N GLY A 24 -20.78 12.51 5.93
CA GLY A 24 -21.45 11.48 5.13
C GLY A 24 -21.40 11.70 3.62
N GLN A 25 -20.65 12.68 3.13
CA GLN A 25 -20.56 12.95 1.70
C GLN A 25 -19.49 12.06 1.05
N PRO A 26 -19.84 11.34 -0.04
CA PRO A 26 -18.86 10.57 -0.79
C PRO A 26 -17.98 11.48 -1.65
N GLY A 27 -16.75 11.00 -1.91
CA GLY A 27 -15.81 11.70 -2.77
C GLY A 27 -14.69 10.78 -3.23
N GLU A 28 -13.99 11.20 -4.27
CA GLU A 28 -12.81 10.48 -4.76
C GLU A 28 -11.56 11.02 -4.07
N TYR A 29 -10.75 10.12 -3.54
CA TYR A 29 -9.54 10.46 -2.81
C TYR A 29 -8.36 9.68 -3.36
N GLN A 30 -7.20 10.33 -3.39
CA GLN A 30 -5.95 9.70 -3.77
C GLN A 30 -5.33 9.05 -2.55
N VAL A 31 -5.20 7.74 -2.59
CA VAL A 31 -4.58 6.93 -1.54
C VAL A 31 -3.21 6.48 -2.01
N GLU A 32 -2.18 6.73 -1.20
CA GLU A 32 -0.83 6.31 -1.53
C GLU A 32 -0.60 4.85 -1.15
N TRP A 33 -0.12 4.07 -2.10
CA TRP A 33 0.26 2.68 -1.92
C TRP A 33 1.74 2.51 -2.15
N ILE A 34 2.36 1.60 -1.44
CA ILE A 34 3.73 1.15 -1.71
C ILE A 34 3.62 -0.22 -2.37
N VAL A 35 3.95 -0.28 -3.64
CA VAL A 35 3.93 -1.53 -4.40
C VAL A 35 5.28 -2.21 -4.24
N ARG A 36 5.27 -3.44 -3.76
CA ARG A 36 6.45 -4.28 -3.59
C ARG A 36 6.37 -5.43 -4.57
N ARG A 37 7.15 -5.34 -5.65
CA ARG A 37 7.22 -6.39 -6.66
C ARG A 37 8.43 -7.26 -6.42
N LYS A 38 8.19 -8.58 -6.37
CA LYS A 38 9.24 -9.57 -6.24
C LYS A 38 10.23 -9.42 -7.40
N LYS A 39 11.51 -9.39 -7.08
CA LYS A 39 12.58 -9.34 -8.07
C LYS A 39 12.57 -10.62 -8.92
N THR A 40 13.08 -10.53 -10.13
CA THR A 40 13.18 -11.69 -11.03
C THR A 40 14.27 -12.66 -10.60
N GLN A 41 15.30 -12.13 -9.92
CA GLN A 41 16.44 -12.91 -9.44
C GLN A 41 16.83 -12.48 -8.04
N LEU A 42 17.33 -13.43 -7.25
CA LEU A 42 17.88 -13.11 -5.93
C LEU A 42 19.15 -12.28 -6.08
N PRO A 43 19.37 -11.31 -5.15
CA PRO A 43 20.65 -10.62 -5.05
C PRO A 43 21.80 -11.59 -4.80
N ARG A 44 23.00 -11.19 -5.17
CA ARG A 44 24.22 -11.96 -4.88
C ARG A 44 24.43 -12.06 -3.37
N GLY A 45 24.96 -13.18 -2.93
CA GLY A 45 25.24 -13.44 -1.52
C GLY A 45 24.08 -14.11 -0.78
N ALA A 46 22.99 -14.45 -1.47
CA ALA A 46 21.89 -15.21 -0.90
C ALA A 46 22.30 -16.65 -0.57
N ASP A 47 21.95 -17.11 0.63
CA ASP A 47 22.18 -18.51 1.05
C ASP A 47 20.95 -19.39 0.76
N GLU A 48 20.98 -20.65 1.20
CA GLU A 48 19.87 -21.58 0.98
C GLU A 48 18.59 -21.15 1.68
N ARG A 49 18.68 -20.52 2.85
CA ARG A 49 17.51 -19.99 3.58
C ARG A 49 16.89 -18.83 2.81
N ASP A 50 17.72 -17.96 2.27
CA ASP A 50 17.26 -16.82 1.47
C ASP A 50 16.56 -17.30 0.20
N LYS A 51 17.09 -18.31 -0.45
CA LYS A 51 16.47 -18.93 -1.63
C LYS A 51 15.10 -19.52 -1.32
N ALA A 52 14.97 -20.20 -0.19
CA ALA A 52 13.71 -20.79 0.25
C ALA A 52 12.67 -19.69 0.57
N ARG A 53 13.07 -18.63 1.25
CA ARG A 53 12.21 -17.49 1.56
C ARG A 53 11.76 -16.76 0.29
N PHE A 54 12.69 -16.54 -0.62
CA PHE A 54 12.41 -15.90 -1.90
C PHE A 54 11.40 -16.70 -2.73
N ALA A 55 11.56 -18.03 -2.78
CA ALA A 55 10.65 -18.90 -3.53
C ALA A 55 9.19 -18.78 -3.03
N LYS A 56 9.00 -18.52 -1.75
CA LYS A 56 7.67 -18.35 -1.13
C LYS A 56 7.17 -16.92 -1.17
N ALA A 57 8.01 -15.95 -1.49
CA ALA A 57 7.63 -14.54 -1.50
C ALA A 57 6.67 -14.25 -2.65
N GLN A 58 5.69 -13.37 -2.39
CA GLN A 58 4.72 -12.92 -3.38
C GLN A 58 4.72 -11.41 -3.47
N SER A 59 4.52 -10.89 -4.67
CA SER A 59 4.37 -9.45 -4.87
C SER A 59 3.10 -8.97 -4.18
N TYR A 60 3.18 -7.83 -3.51
CA TYR A 60 2.05 -7.24 -2.79
C TYR A 60 2.17 -5.73 -2.74
N MET A 61 1.12 -5.07 -2.28
CA MET A 61 1.14 -3.65 -2.02
C MET A 61 0.60 -3.34 -0.63
N VAL A 62 1.14 -2.30 -0.01
CA VAL A 62 0.77 -1.85 1.33
C VAL A 62 0.24 -0.43 1.24
N ARG A 63 -0.91 -0.18 1.87
CA ARG A 63 -1.50 1.14 1.93
C ARG A 63 -0.82 1.97 3.01
N ARG A 64 -0.52 3.22 2.70
CA ARG A 64 -0.07 4.18 3.71
C ARG A 64 -1.27 4.65 4.52
N ASP A 65 -1.07 4.75 5.84
CA ASP A 65 -2.12 5.15 6.78
C ASP A 65 -2.17 6.66 7.00
N ASP A 66 -2.07 7.43 5.92
CA ASP A 66 -2.16 8.89 5.99
C ASP A 66 -3.64 9.31 6.08
N PRO A 67 -3.99 10.22 6.99
CA PRO A 67 -5.36 10.72 7.05
C PRO A 67 -5.74 11.51 5.81
N MET A 68 -7.00 11.41 5.41
CA MET A 68 -7.56 12.13 4.27
C MET A 68 -8.27 13.39 4.73
N GLY A 69 -8.13 14.48 3.98
CA GLY A 69 -8.90 15.70 4.21
C GLY A 69 -10.21 15.65 3.43
N CYS A 70 -11.34 15.85 4.09
CA CYS A 70 -12.63 15.87 3.44
C CYS A 70 -12.69 16.97 2.37
N LYS A 71 -13.15 16.61 1.17
CA LYS A 71 -13.26 17.56 0.05
C LYS A 71 -14.47 18.47 0.14
N ASN A 72 -15.41 18.18 1.03
CA ASN A 72 -16.55 19.04 1.27
C ASN A 72 -16.10 20.33 1.96
N VAL A 73 -16.28 21.47 1.29
CA VAL A 73 -15.84 22.76 1.79
C VAL A 73 -16.49 23.16 3.13
N ARG A 74 -17.65 22.60 3.46
CA ARG A 74 -18.34 22.84 4.71
C ARG A 74 -17.84 21.98 5.86
N CYS A 75 -17.18 20.86 5.55
CA CYS A 75 -16.66 19.90 6.54
C CYS A 75 -15.17 20.10 6.78
N ARG A 76 -14.36 19.82 5.79
CA ARG A 76 -12.89 19.89 5.80
C ARG A 76 -12.20 19.17 6.95
N LYS A 77 -12.89 18.26 7.61
CA LYS A 77 -12.31 17.47 8.68
C LYS A 77 -11.45 16.35 8.11
N ARG A 78 -10.42 15.97 8.86
CA ARG A 78 -9.61 14.82 8.51
C ARG A 78 -10.25 13.53 9.02
N PHE A 79 -10.09 12.46 8.28
CA PHE A 79 -10.56 11.14 8.68
C PHE A 79 -9.56 10.08 8.24
N ASP A 80 -9.55 8.96 8.97
CA ASP A 80 -8.71 7.83 8.63
C ASP A 80 -9.34 7.04 7.48
N VAL A 81 -8.47 6.42 6.65
CA VAL A 81 -8.94 5.56 5.56
C VAL A 81 -9.54 4.30 6.15
N VAL A 82 -10.83 4.06 5.87
CA VAL A 82 -11.57 2.90 6.35
C VAL A 82 -12.22 2.17 5.18
N GLY A 83 -12.49 0.88 5.36
CA GLY A 83 -13.15 0.06 4.34
C GLY A 83 -12.23 -0.37 3.19
N ILE A 84 -10.94 -0.03 3.23
CA ILE A 84 -9.94 -0.44 2.25
C ILE A 84 -8.92 -1.31 2.97
N GLN A 85 -8.58 -2.46 2.40
CA GLN A 85 -7.58 -3.35 2.97
C GLN A 85 -6.22 -2.64 3.02
N SER A 86 -5.45 -2.89 4.08
CA SER A 86 -4.11 -2.31 4.24
C SER A 86 -3.04 -3.05 3.43
N VAL A 87 -3.29 -4.30 3.06
CA VAL A 87 -2.39 -5.14 2.26
C VAL A 87 -3.21 -5.82 1.18
N ALA A 88 -2.69 -5.82 -0.05
CA ALA A 88 -3.30 -6.52 -1.17
C ALA A 88 -2.20 -7.25 -1.96
N PHE A 89 -2.44 -8.50 -2.33
CA PHE A 89 -1.53 -9.26 -3.19
C PHE A 89 -1.76 -8.90 -4.65
N LEU A 90 -0.66 -8.88 -5.39
CA LEU A 90 -0.68 -8.58 -6.82
C LEU A 90 -0.85 -9.84 -7.67
#